data_cfd1961ffa6a5adc6c7e762dcce783de
#
_entry.id   cfd1961ffa6a5adc6c7e762dcce783de
#
_cell.length_a   1.000
_cell.length_b   1.000
_cell.length_c   1.000
_cell.angle_alpha   90.00
_cell.angle_beta   90.00
_cell.angle_gamma   90.00
#
_symmetry.space_group_name_H-M   'P 1'
#
loop_
_entity.id
_entity.type
_entity.pdbx_description
1 polymer ?
#
loop_
_entity_poly.entity_id
_entity_poly.type
_entity_poly.pdbx_seq_one_letter_code
_entity_poly.pdbx_strand_id
1 'polypeptide(L)'
;MISAEKAGRVKAVILDVDGVLTDGRVGYGGPELIKFFHYRDGHWLKLAVRAGLIVGLLSGRSSRANRERAAELGLSFVREDVHDKLEEFEKLLREYGLKPEECLYMGDDVIDLPVLKRVGVPVAVADAVPELDEAVIYRTAAPGGHGAVCETMRLLLKARGDLDGLLERYRR
;
A
#
# COMPACT_ATOMS: atom_id res chain seq x y z
N MET A 1 -10.24 7.43 10.86
CA MET A 1 -9.64 8.54 10.05
C MET A 1 -8.18 8.70 10.43
N ILE A 2 -7.27 8.84 9.47
CA ILE A 2 -5.83 9.01 9.73
C ILE A 2 -5.61 10.42 10.33
N SER A 3 -5.11 10.49 11.57
CA SER A 3 -4.83 11.78 12.22
C SER A 3 -3.57 12.44 11.65
N ALA A 4 -3.48 13.78 11.73
CA ALA A 4 -2.30 14.52 11.28
C ALA A 4 -1.03 14.09 12.03
N GLU A 5 -1.13 13.77 13.32
CA GLU A 5 -0.02 13.27 14.11
C GLU A 5 0.53 11.95 13.56
N LYS A 6 -0.34 10.95 13.34
CA LYS A 6 0.08 9.65 12.78
C LYS A 6 0.61 9.81 11.37
N ALA A 7 -0.10 10.58 10.51
CA ALA A 7 0.32 10.84 9.14
C ALA A 7 1.70 11.50 9.05
N GLY A 8 1.98 12.47 9.91
CA GLY A 8 3.27 13.17 9.96
C GLY A 8 4.46 12.28 10.32
N ARG A 9 4.22 11.16 10.99
CA ARG A 9 5.26 10.17 11.31
C ARG A 9 5.55 9.19 10.18
N VAL A 10 4.61 9.03 9.21
CA VAL A 10 4.76 8.03 8.13
C VAL A 10 5.91 8.40 7.22
N LYS A 11 6.85 7.47 7.08
CA LYS A 11 7.99 7.51 6.16
C LYS A 11 7.89 6.44 5.07
N ALA A 12 7.15 5.37 5.35
CA ALA A 12 6.98 4.27 4.41
C ALA A 12 5.51 3.89 4.23
N VAL A 13 5.16 3.53 2.99
CA VAL A 13 3.87 2.95 2.59
C VAL A 13 4.13 1.58 2.01
N ILE A 14 3.56 0.56 2.62
CA ILE A 14 3.73 -0.83 2.24
C ILE A 14 2.35 -1.39 1.90
N LEU A 15 2.24 -2.02 0.75
CA LEU A 15 0.96 -2.48 0.22
C LEU A 15 1.02 -3.98 -0.05
N ASP A 16 -0.04 -4.70 0.32
CA ASP A 16 -0.32 -5.97 -0.35
C ASP A 16 -0.69 -5.71 -1.82
N VAL A 17 -0.70 -6.75 -2.63
CA VAL A 17 -0.99 -6.65 -4.07
C VAL A 17 -2.37 -7.19 -4.40
N ASP A 18 -2.58 -8.49 -4.13
CA ASP A 18 -3.81 -9.17 -4.52
C ASP A 18 -4.93 -8.82 -3.54
N GLY A 19 -5.98 -8.14 -4.02
CA GLY A 19 -7.05 -7.61 -3.17
C GLY A 19 -6.84 -6.16 -2.69
N VAL A 20 -5.64 -5.58 -2.87
CA VAL A 20 -5.35 -4.17 -2.53
C VAL A 20 -5.08 -3.34 -3.77
N LEU A 21 -4.00 -3.65 -4.53
CA LEU A 21 -3.70 -3.01 -5.81
C LEU A 21 -4.50 -3.58 -6.97
N THR A 22 -4.97 -4.81 -6.83
CA THR A 22 -5.87 -5.51 -7.76
C THR A 22 -7.20 -5.81 -7.06
N ASP A 23 -8.18 -6.28 -7.81
CA ASP A 23 -9.47 -6.73 -7.29
C ASP A 23 -9.45 -8.18 -6.74
N GLY A 24 -8.26 -8.74 -6.52
CA GLY A 24 -8.06 -10.10 -6.00
C GLY A 24 -8.30 -11.21 -7.01
N ARG A 25 -8.78 -10.90 -8.23
CA ARG A 25 -8.99 -11.91 -9.27
C ARG A 25 -7.68 -12.39 -9.86
N VAL A 26 -7.60 -13.69 -10.09
CA VAL A 26 -6.44 -14.34 -10.70
C VAL A 26 -6.84 -14.91 -12.05
N GLY A 27 -6.23 -14.40 -13.12
CA GLY A 27 -6.47 -14.91 -14.48
C GLY A 27 -5.45 -15.99 -14.84
N TYR A 28 -5.96 -17.17 -15.25
CA TYR A 28 -5.17 -18.25 -15.82
C TYR A 28 -5.47 -18.34 -17.32
N GLY A 29 -4.49 -18.37 -18.18
CA GLY A 29 -4.73 -18.43 -19.65
C GLY A 29 -3.50 -18.24 -20.51
N GLY A 30 -2.32 -18.24 -19.91
CA GLY A 30 -1.04 -18.07 -20.59
C GLY A 30 0.12 -18.53 -19.73
N PRO A 31 1.37 -18.32 -20.16
CA PRO A 31 2.55 -18.67 -19.41
C PRO A 31 2.72 -17.85 -18.12
N GLU A 32 1.99 -16.74 -17.99
CA GLU A 32 2.09 -15.81 -16.86
C GLU A 32 0.70 -15.37 -16.38
N LEU A 33 0.60 -14.99 -15.10
CA LEU A 33 -0.62 -14.44 -14.52
C LEU A 33 -0.88 -13.04 -15.06
N ILE A 34 -2.11 -12.78 -15.48
CA ILE A 34 -2.57 -11.46 -15.88
C ILE A 34 -3.17 -10.77 -14.64
N LYS A 35 -2.70 -9.56 -14.34
CA LYS A 35 -3.24 -8.70 -13.28
C LYS A 35 -3.69 -7.36 -13.84
N PHE A 36 -4.80 -6.86 -13.33
CA PHE A 36 -5.32 -5.54 -13.68
C PHE A 36 -5.09 -4.57 -12.51
N PHE A 37 -4.41 -3.47 -12.81
CA PHE A 37 -4.12 -2.41 -11.83
C PHE A 37 -4.95 -1.18 -12.15
N HIS A 38 -5.50 -0.56 -11.12
CA HIS A 38 -6.26 0.67 -11.28
C HIS A 38 -5.33 1.86 -11.60
N TYR A 39 -5.66 2.61 -12.66
CA TYR A 39 -4.82 3.71 -13.14
C TYR A 39 -4.57 4.79 -12.07
N ARG A 40 -5.63 5.21 -11.36
CA ARG A 40 -5.53 6.26 -10.34
C ARG A 40 -4.68 5.83 -9.15
N ASP A 41 -4.75 4.58 -8.73
CA ASP A 41 -3.93 4.05 -7.64
C ASP A 41 -2.44 4.23 -7.95
N GLY A 42 -2.02 3.85 -9.17
CA GLY A 42 -0.65 4.07 -9.61
C GLY A 42 -0.23 5.54 -9.65
N HIS A 43 -1.13 6.43 -10.10
CA HIS A 43 -0.83 7.87 -10.11
C HIS A 43 -0.60 8.41 -8.70
N TRP A 44 -1.44 8.04 -7.73
CA TRP A 44 -1.31 8.50 -6.36
C TRP A 44 -0.11 7.89 -5.63
N LEU A 45 0.30 6.67 -5.97
CA LEU A 45 1.57 6.11 -5.50
C LEU A 45 2.77 6.92 -6.03
N LYS A 46 2.76 7.35 -7.30
CA LYS A 46 3.79 8.27 -7.82
C LYS A 46 3.82 9.59 -7.07
N LEU A 47 2.68 10.11 -6.60
CA LEU A 47 2.65 11.31 -5.76
C LEU A 47 3.27 11.03 -4.38
N ALA A 48 3.00 9.88 -3.78
CA ALA A 48 3.62 9.48 -2.51
C ALA A 48 5.16 9.34 -2.63
N VAL A 49 5.65 8.74 -3.72
CA VAL A 49 7.10 8.68 -4.02
C VAL A 49 7.69 10.09 -4.17
N ARG A 50 7.00 11.00 -4.86
CA ARG A 50 7.45 12.40 -5.01
C ARG A 50 7.42 13.19 -3.70
N ALA A 51 6.58 12.81 -2.76
CA ALA A 51 6.58 13.35 -1.40
C ALA A 51 7.75 12.83 -0.54
N GLY A 52 8.63 12.00 -1.11
CA GLY A 52 9.79 11.43 -0.42
C GLY A 52 9.46 10.21 0.43
N LEU A 53 8.27 9.60 0.27
CA LEU A 53 7.92 8.38 0.96
C LEU A 53 8.61 7.16 0.31
N ILE A 54 9.06 6.24 1.13
CA ILE A 54 9.44 4.90 0.71
C ILE A 54 8.13 4.16 0.40
N VAL A 55 7.96 3.69 -0.83
CA VAL A 55 6.76 2.97 -1.23
C VAL A 55 7.15 1.61 -1.78
N GLY A 56 6.50 0.54 -1.31
CA GLY A 56 6.82 -0.80 -1.78
C GLY A 56 5.69 -1.81 -1.62
N LEU A 57 5.92 -2.98 -2.19
CA LEU A 57 4.98 -4.10 -2.24
C LEU A 57 5.46 -5.26 -1.38
N LEU A 58 4.51 -5.89 -0.68
CA LEU A 58 4.73 -7.07 0.15
C LEU A 58 3.66 -8.11 -0.19
N SER A 59 3.98 -9.03 -1.10
CA SER A 59 3.04 -9.98 -1.71
C SER A 59 3.37 -11.43 -1.37
N GLY A 60 2.35 -12.22 -1.06
CA GLY A 60 2.46 -13.67 -0.92
C GLY A 60 2.67 -14.41 -2.23
N ARG A 61 2.51 -13.74 -3.37
CA ARG A 61 2.66 -14.33 -4.71
C ARG A 61 3.67 -13.56 -5.53
N SER A 62 4.48 -14.30 -6.30
CA SER A 62 5.36 -13.73 -7.31
C SER A 62 4.62 -13.54 -8.62
N SER A 63 4.84 -12.42 -9.30
CA SER A 63 4.40 -12.25 -10.68
C SER A 63 5.23 -11.19 -11.41
N ARG A 64 5.46 -11.43 -12.71
CA ARG A 64 6.08 -10.42 -13.57
C ARG A 64 5.31 -9.11 -13.56
N ALA A 65 3.97 -9.17 -13.52
CA ALA A 65 3.10 -8.00 -13.49
C ALA A 65 3.37 -7.11 -12.24
N ASN A 66 3.63 -7.69 -11.07
CA ASN A 66 3.98 -6.93 -9.87
C ASN A 66 5.29 -6.14 -10.07
N ARG A 67 6.32 -6.80 -10.60
CA ARG A 67 7.64 -6.19 -10.81
C ARG A 67 7.58 -5.09 -11.87
N GLU A 68 6.90 -5.33 -13.00
CA GLU A 68 6.72 -4.33 -14.06
C GLU A 68 5.94 -3.11 -13.53
N ARG A 69 4.87 -3.35 -12.76
CA ARG A 69 4.08 -2.27 -12.17
C ARG A 69 4.89 -1.45 -11.17
N ALA A 70 5.64 -2.10 -10.30
CA ALA A 70 6.51 -1.42 -9.34
C ALA A 70 7.60 -0.59 -10.03
N ALA A 71 8.23 -1.12 -11.06
CA ALA A 71 9.24 -0.41 -11.85
C ALA A 71 8.64 0.80 -12.57
N GLU A 72 7.46 0.66 -13.20
CA GLU A 72 6.74 1.77 -13.85
C GLU A 72 6.42 2.92 -12.86
N LEU A 73 6.08 2.56 -11.62
CA LEU A 73 5.71 3.51 -10.59
C LEU A 73 6.90 4.09 -9.84
N GLY A 74 8.11 3.52 -10.00
CA GLY A 74 9.32 3.91 -9.30
C GLY A 74 9.27 3.55 -7.82
N LEU A 75 8.68 2.40 -7.49
CA LEU A 75 8.59 1.93 -6.10
C LEU A 75 9.96 1.51 -5.57
N SER A 76 10.17 1.64 -4.27
CA SER A 76 11.45 1.43 -3.60
C SER A 76 11.81 -0.05 -3.50
N PHE A 77 10.81 -0.93 -3.35
CA PHE A 77 11.02 -2.37 -3.25
C PHE A 77 9.79 -3.18 -3.68
N VAL A 78 10.04 -4.45 -4.01
CA VAL A 78 9.03 -5.49 -4.20
C VAL A 78 9.50 -6.73 -3.43
N ARG A 79 8.70 -7.20 -2.50
CA ARG A 79 8.90 -8.48 -1.80
C ARG A 79 7.81 -9.43 -2.25
N GLU A 80 8.21 -10.55 -2.81
CA GLU A 80 7.33 -11.55 -3.41
C GLU A 80 7.60 -12.93 -2.81
N ASP A 81 6.66 -13.88 -2.99
CA ASP A 81 6.70 -15.23 -2.40
C ASP A 81 6.85 -15.21 -0.87
N VAL A 82 6.26 -14.20 -0.23
CA VAL A 82 6.38 -13.99 1.20
C VAL A 82 5.34 -14.81 1.95
N HIS A 83 5.79 -15.88 2.61
CA HIS A 83 4.92 -16.75 3.42
C HIS A 83 4.65 -16.17 4.82
N ASP A 84 5.63 -15.51 5.43
CA ASP A 84 5.49 -14.79 6.70
C ASP A 84 5.70 -13.29 6.46
N LYS A 85 4.57 -12.57 6.32
CA LYS A 85 4.59 -11.13 6.07
C LYS A 85 5.16 -10.35 7.25
N LEU A 86 5.02 -10.83 8.48
CA LEU A 86 5.58 -10.14 9.64
C LEU A 86 7.10 -10.24 9.68
N GLU A 87 7.65 -11.44 9.45
CA GLU A 87 9.10 -11.62 9.39
C GLU A 87 9.73 -10.73 8.30
N GLU A 88 9.12 -10.69 7.11
CA GLU A 88 9.62 -9.87 6.01
C GLU A 88 9.45 -8.37 6.28
N PHE A 89 8.37 -7.96 6.92
CA PHE A 89 8.17 -6.58 7.37
C PHE A 89 9.27 -6.16 8.37
N GLU A 90 9.63 -7.02 9.31
CA GLU A 90 10.70 -6.73 10.26
C GLU A 90 12.09 -6.66 9.60
N LYS A 91 12.32 -7.42 8.51
CA LYS A 91 13.53 -7.27 7.67
C LYS A 91 13.54 -5.90 6.98
N LEU A 92 12.41 -5.48 6.39
CA LEU A 92 12.26 -4.16 5.77
C LEU A 92 12.52 -3.02 6.77
N LEU A 93 12.01 -3.12 8.00
CA LEU A 93 12.29 -2.11 9.03
C LEU A 93 13.80 -1.94 9.27
N ARG A 94 14.53 -3.05 9.38
CA ARG A 94 16.00 -3.01 9.56
C ARG A 94 16.73 -2.46 8.34
N GLU A 95 16.34 -2.88 7.14
CA GLU A 95 16.96 -2.47 5.87
C GLU A 95 16.83 -0.96 5.63
N TYR A 96 15.65 -0.39 5.91
CA TYR A 96 15.38 1.02 5.68
C TYR A 96 15.55 1.91 6.92
N GLY A 97 15.95 1.35 8.06
CA GLY A 97 16.10 2.10 9.31
C GLY A 97 14.80 2.69 9.82
N LEU A 98 13.70 1.98 9.62
CA LEU A 98 12.35 2.42 9.99
C LEU A 98 11.92 1.84 11.32
N LYS A 99 10.99 2.55 11.97
CA LYS A 99 10.22 2.05 13.11
C LYS A 99 8.82 1.66 12.65
N PRO A 100 8.15 0.69 13.32
CA PRO A 100 6.79 0.29 12.94
C PRO A 100 5.79 1.45 12.89
N GLU A 101 5.87 2.40 13.82
CA GLU A 101 5.02 3.59 13.88
C GLU A 101 5.22 4.58 12.72
N GLU A 102 6.30 4.43 11.95
CA GLU A 102 6.60 5.24 10.76
C GLU A 102 6.08 4.60 9.47
N CYS A 103 5.35 3.48 9.58
CA CYS A 103 4.84 2.75 8.44
C CYS A 103 3.31 2.82 8.34
N LEU A 104 2.82 3.00 7.12
CA LEU A 104 1.46 2.68 6.71
C LEU A 104 1.48 1.32 6.01
N TYR A 105 0.56 0.44 6.38
CA TYR A 105 0.32 -0.82 5.69
C TYR A 105 -1.14 -0.93 5.25
N MET A 106 -1.36 -1.39 4.00
CA MET A 106 -2.69 -1.74 3.49
C MET A 106 -2.77 -3.23 3.20
N GLY A 107 -3.83 -3.86 3.70
CA GLY A 107 -4.14 -5.27 3.49
C GLY A 107 -5.62 -5.52 3.28
N ASP A 108 -5.98 -6.75 2.92
CA ASP A 108 -7.34 -7.20 2.66
C ASP A 108 -7.71 -8.52 3.35
N ASP A 109 -6.73 -9.35 3.71
CA ASP A 109 -7.00 -10.70 4.20
C ASP A 109 -6.23 -11.00 5.52
N VAL A 110 -6.57 -12.10 6.17
CA VAL A 110 -6.01 -12.55 7.46
C VAL A 110 -4.48 -12.67 7.46
N ILE A 111 -3.87 -12.91 6.31
CA ILE A 111 -2.40 -12.96 6.16
C ILE A 111 -1.72 -11.62 6.44
N ASP A 112 -2.48 -10.50 6.36
CA ASP A 112 -1.99 -9.15 6.63
C ASP A 112 -2.09 -8.77 8.10
N LEU A 113 -2.93 -9.48 8.87
CA LEU A 113 -3.24 -9.16 10.26
C LEU A 113 -1.99 -9.00 11.15
N PRO A 114 -0.95 -9.85 11.05
CA PRO A 114 0.26 -9.68 11.86
C PRO A 114 0.98 -8.35 11.61
N VAL A 115 1.03 -7.87 10.35
CA VAL A 115 1.65 -6.59 9.99
C VAL A 115 0.75 -5.42 10.40
N LEU A 116 -0.55 -5.51 10.13
CA LEU A 116 -1.53 -4.49 10.51
C LEU A 116 -1.49 -4.17 12.02
N LYS A 117 -1.31 -5.19 12.86
CA LYS A 117 -1.18 -5.00 14.32
C LYS A 117 0.13 -4.34 14.76
N ARG A 118 1.12 -4.22 13.87
CA ARG A 118 2.45 -3.68 14.20
C ARG A 118 2.65 -2.24 13.72
N VAL A 119 2.04 -1.85 12.61
CA VAL A 119 2.28 -0.54 11.98
C VAL A 119 1.56 0.61 12.67
N GLY A 120 2.07 1.83 12.49
CA GLY A 120 1.44 3.04 13.04
C GLY A 120 0.14 3.44 12.36
N VAL A 121 0.02 3.13 11.05
CA VAL A 121 -1.16 3.44 10.24
C VAL A 121 -1.64 2.19 9.50
N PRO A 122 -2.36 1.29 10.19
CA PRO A 122 -2.97 0.13 9.56
C PRO A 122 -4.27 0.52 8.83
N VAL A 123 -4.39 0.07 7.57
CA VAL A 123 -5.52 0.35 6.68
C VAL A 123 -6.03 -0.94 6.03
N ALA A 124 -7.34 -1.11 5.96
CA ALA A 124 -7.98 -2.17 5.18
C ALA A 124 -8.76 -1.57 4.00
N VAL A 125 -8.84 -2.30 2.89
CA VAL A 125 -9.73 -1.97 1.78
C VAL A 125 -11.20 -2.22 2.15
N ALA A 126 -12.16 -1.63 1.42
CA ALA A 126 -13.59 -1.73 1.74
C ALA A 126 -14.10 -3.18 1.79
N ASP A 127 -13.61 -4.02 0.91
CA ASP A 127 -13.98 -5.43 0.73
C ASP A 127 -13.03 -6.42 1.42
N ALA A 128 -12.14 -5.91 2.30
CA ALA A 128 -11.31 -6.76 3.15
C ALA A 128 -12.15 -7.63 4.09
N VAL A 129 -11.61 -8.76 4.49
CA VAL A 129 -12.27 -9.66 5.45
C VAL A 129 -12.56 -8.96 6.79
N PRO A 130 -13.67 -9.29 7.47
CA PRO A 130 -14.09 -8.61 8.71
C PRO A 130 -13.13 -8.83 9.88
N GLU A 131 -12.32 -9.88 9.84
CA GLU A 131 -11.30 -10.19 10.86
C GLU A 131 -10.25 -9.08 11.03
N LEU A 132 -10.15 -8.16 10.06
CA LEU A 132 -9.22 -7.03 10.12
C LEU A 132 -9.78 -5.82 10.88
N ASP A 133 -11.09 -5.76 11.15
CA ASP A 133 -11.75 -4.55 11.66
C ASP A 133 -11.17 -4.01 12.96
N GLU A 134 -10.80 -4.88 13.89
CA GLU A 134 -10.21 -4.49 15.17
C GLU A 134 -8.72 -4.08 15.06
N ALA A 135 -8.06 -4.43 13.95
CA ALA A 135 -6.64 -4.18 13.74
C ALA A 135 -6.36 -2.89 12.95
N VAL A 136 -7.38 -2.28 12.34
CA VAL A 136 -7.20 -1.12 11.45
C VAL A 136 -7.77 0.16 12.04
N ILE A 137 -7.13 1.27 11.74
CA ILE A 137 -7.64 2.61 12.11
C ILE A 137 -8.47 3.26 11.00
N TYR A 138 -8.40 2.69 9.80
CA TYR A 138 -9.14 3.14 8.65
C TYR A 138 -9.47 1.98 7.72
N ARG A 139 -10.73 1.90 7.30
CA ARG A 139 -11.20 1.06 6.20
C ARG A 139 -11.65 1.99 5.09
N THR A 140 -11.18 1.76 3.87
CA THR A 140 -11.52 2.61 2.72
C THR A 140 -12.99 2.47 2.31
N ALA A 141 -13.53 3.48 1.65
CA ALA A 141 -14.84 3.38 1.01
C ALA A 141 -14.76 2.66 -0.34
N ALA A 142 -13.61 2.75 -1.02
CA ALA A 142 -13.36 2.06 -2.27
C ALA A 142 -12.82 0.64 -2.02
N PRO A 143 -13.25 -0.38 -2.78
CA PRO A 143 -12.69 -1.72 -2.71
C PRO A 143 -11.30 -1.80 -3.34
N GLY A 144 -10.59 -2.91 -3.07
CA GLY A 144 -9.30 -3.19 -3.66
C GLY A 144 -9.33 -3.18 -5.19
N GLY A 145 -8.27 -2.69 -5.83
CA GLY A 145 -8.19 -2.54 -7.27
C GLY A 145 -9.15 -1.51 -7.90
N HIS A 146 -9.90 -0.78 -7.10
CA HIS A 146 -10.89 0.19 -7.57
C HIS A 146 -10.74 1.58 -6.96
N GLY A 147 -9.54 1.95 -6.55
CA GLY A 147 -9.23 3.28 -6.03
C GLY A 147 -8.99 3.36 -4.52
N ALA A 148 -8.94 2.24 -3.81
CA ALA A 148 -8.67 2.19 -2.38
C ALA A 148 -7.30 2.80 -2.03
N VAL A 149 -6.29 2.51 -2.84
CA VAL A 149 -4.95 3.08 -2.68
C VAL A 149 -4.95 4.58 -2.97
N CYS A 150 -5.63 5.01 -4.04
CA CYS A 150 -5.83 6.44 -4.36
C CYS A 150 -6.47 7.19 -3.18
N GLU A 151 -7.53 6.64 -2.60
CA GLU A 151 -8.24 7.20 -1.45
C GLU A 151 -7.29 7.34 -0.25
N THR A 152 -6.57 6.27 0.09
CA THR A 152 -5.64 6.24 1.23
C THR A 152 -4.49 7.23 1.05
N MET A 153 -3.85 7.25 -0.13
CA MET A 153 -2.74 8.18 -0.40
C MET A 153 -3.21 9.62 -0.36
N ARG A 154 -4.41 9.92 -0.87
CA ARG A 154 -4.98 11.25 -0.80
C ARG A 154 -5.19 11.72 0.64
N LEU A 155 -5.72 10.85 1.49
CA LEU A 155 -5.91 11.14 2.92
C LEU A 155 -4.57 11.32 3.64
N LEU A 156 -3.61 10.43 3.39
CA LEU A 156 -2.28 10.49 3.98
C LEU A 156 -1.56 11.80 3.61
N LEU A 157 -1.45 12.09 2.32
CA LEU A 157 -0.74 13.28 1.83
C LEU A 157 -1.41 14.59 2.28
N LYS A 158 -2.75 14.59 2.36
CA LYS A 158 -3.48 15.74 2.92
C LYS A 158 -3.19 15.93 4.41
N ALA A 159 -3.25 14.85 5.20
CA ALA A 159 -3.01 14.89 6.64
C ALA A 159 -1.54 15.24 6.97
N ARG A 160 -0.60 14.91 6.08
CA ARG A 160 0.82 15.31 6.16
C ARG A 160 1.07 16.78 5.77
N GLY A 161 0.15 17.40 5.05
CA GLY A 161 0.33 18.74 4.49
C GLY A 161 1.09 18.77 3.14
N ASP A 162 1.41 17.61 2.56
CA ASP A 162 2.19 17.52 1.31
C ASP A 162 1.34 17.76 0.05
N LEU A 163 0.00 17.56 0.17
CA LEU A 163 -0.89 17.47 -0.99
C LEU A 163 -0.91 18.73 -1.85
N ASP A 164 -1.01 19.90 -1.25
CA ASP A 164 -1.15 21.16 -2.01
C ASP A 164 0.08 21.44 -2.86
N GLY A 165 1.29 21.28 -2.29
CA GLY A 165 2.53 21.44 -3.03
C GLY A 165 2.65 20.46 -4.22
N LEU A 166 2.22 19.20 -4.01
CA LEU A 166 2.22 18.19 -5.08
C LEU A 166 1.24 18.50 -6.20
N LEU A 167 0.11 19.17 -5.89
CA LEU A 167 -0.92 19.48 -6.87
C LEU A 167 -0.66 20.78 -7.66
N GLU A 168 0.24 21.66 -7.22
CA GLU A 168 0.52 22.93 -7.91
C GLU A 168 0.91 22.75 -9.38
N ARG A 169 1.68 21.70 -9.68
CA ARG A 169 2.07 21.39 -11.08
C ARG A 169 0.89 21.10 -12.02
N TYR A 170 -0.27 20.72 -11.47
CA TYR A 170 -1.50 20.40 -12.22
C TYR A 170 -2.47 21.57 -12.29
N ARG A 171 -2.18 22.69 -11.58
CA ARG A 171 -3.00 23.90 -11.55
C ARG A 171 -2.53 24.97 -12.53
N ARG A 172 -1.47 24.65 -13.31
CA ARG A 172 -0.87 25.53 -14.32
C ARG A 172 -1.66 25.53 -15.62
#